data_de93da9938815ada5298186b70dcff92
#
_entry.id   de93da9938815ada5298186b70dcff92
#
_cell.length_a   1.000
_cell.length_b   1.000
_cell.length_c   1.000
_cell.angle_alpha   90.00
_cell.angle_beta   90.00
_cell.angle_gamma   90.00
#
_symmetry.space_group_name_H-M   'P 1'
#
loop_
_entity.id
_entity.type
_entity.pdbx_description
1 polymer ?
#
loop_
_entity_poly.entity_id
_entity_poly.type
_entity_poly.pdbx_seq_one_letter_code
_entity_poly.pdbx_strand_id
1 'polypeptide(L)'
;MVQPSFQIYLDVKNDKGDVVAWSVESQSPGILHRNGWTRDSIKPGDHITVTLVPAKSGAPVGFAGEKTGKVVFDDGHVLRMDLR
;
A
#
# COMPACT_ATOMS: atom_id res chain seq x y z
N MET A 1 -10.78 7.29 20.85
CA MET A 1 -9.46 7.32 20.19
C MET A 1 -9.57 6.78 18.75
N VAL A 2 -8.99 7.47 17.81
CA VAL A 2 -9.01 7.03 16.43
C VAL A 2 -7.86 6.05 16.22
N GLN A 3 -8.18 4.89 15.67
CA GLN A 3 -7.18 3.90 15.35
C GLN A 3 -6.37 4.37 14.12
N PRO A 4 -5.02 4.32 14.15
CA PRO A 4 -4.23 4.76 13.01
C PRO A 4 -4.43 3.86 11.80
N SER A 5 -4.28 4.43 10.62
CA SER A 5 -4.26 3.67 9.38
C SER A 5 -2.92 2.96 9.23
N PHE A 6 -2.94 1.85 8.51
CA PHE A 6 -1.71 1.18 8.13
C PHE A 6 -1.04 1.97 7.01
N GLN A 7 0.25 2.28 7.18
CA GLN A 7 1.01 3.05 6.19
C GLN A 7 2.01 2.15 5.48
N ILE A 8 2.10 2.30 4.17
CA ILE A 8 3.09 1.60 3.36
C ILE A 8 4.04 2.65 2.80
N TYR A 9 5.34 2.47 3.04
CA TYR A 9 6.38 3.34 2.51
C TYR A 9 7.16 2.57 1.46
N LEU A 10 7.25 3.12 0.24
CA LEU A 10 7.97 2.43 -0.82
C LEU A 10 8.73 3.41 -1.70
N ASP A 11 9.81 2.91 -2.27
CA ASP A 11 10.61 3.65 -3.24
C ASP A 11 10.16 3.27 -4.63
N VAL A 12 9.86 4.27 -5.45
CA VAL A 12 9.35 4.06 -6.81
C VAL A 12 10.25 4.81 -7.79
N LYS A 13 10.70 4.12 -8.82
CA LYS A 13 11.42 4.79 -9.90
C LYS A 13 10.43 5.53 -10.79
N ASN A 14 10.69 6.80 -11.03
CA ASN A 14 9.87 7.57 -11.97
C ASN A 14 10.40 7.42 -13.41
N ASP A 15 9.77 8.10 -14.36
CA ASP A 15 10.12 7.99 -15.77
C ASP A 15 11.53 8.48 -16.07
N LYS A 16 12.09 9.32 -15.21
CA LYS A 16 13.44 9.85 -15.37
C LYS A 16 14.50 8.96 -14.73
N GLY A 17 14.08 7.86 -14.07
CA GLY A 17 15.01 6.98 -13.38
C GLY A 17 15.32 7.40 -11.96
N ASP A 18 14.71 8.48 -11.47
CA ASP A 18 14.92 8.93 -10.10
C ASP A 18 14.04 8.13 -9.15
N VAL A 19 14.56 7.88 -7.94
CA VAL A 19 13.80 7.18 -6.91
C VAL A 19 13.01 8.20 -6.11
N VAL A 20 11.69 7.97 -6.03
CA VAL A 20 10.78 8.84 -5.28
C VAL A 20 10.18 8.02 -4.14
N ALA A 21 10.25 8.56 -2.93
CA ALA A 21 9.67 7.90 -1.76
C ALA A 21 8.17 8.18 -1.71
N TRP A 22 7.37 7.12 -1.75
CA TRP A 22 5.92 7.21 -1.66
C TRP A 22 5.44 6.81 -0.28
N SER A 23 4.40 7.49 0.19
CA SER A 23 3.69 7.13 1.40
C SER A 23 2.25 6.79 1.03
N VAL A 24 1.83 5.58 1.35
CA VAL A 24 0.50 5.08 0.98
C VAL A 24 -0.27 4.76 2.25
N GLU A 25 -1.39 5.45 2.42
CA GLU A 25 -2.31 5.16 3.52
C GLU A 25 -3.26 4.06 3.08
N SER A 26 -3.53 3.12 3.96
CA SER A 26 -4.47 2.05 3.68
C SER A 26 -5.49 1.93 4.79
N GLN A 27 -6.18 0.80 4.85
CA GLN A 27 -7.20 0.54 5.85
C GLN A 27 -6.62 0.42 7.25
N SER A 28 -7.48 0.41 8.25
CA SER A 28 -7.07 0.19 9.64
C SER A 28 -6.45 -1.21 9.81
N PRO A 29 -5.54 -1.38 10.76
CA PRO A 29 -4.94 -2.70 11.00
C PRO A 29 -5.96 -3.80 11.26
N GLY A 30 -7.08 -3.48 11.91
CA GLY A 30 -8.13 -4.47 12.17
C GLY A 30 -8.76 -5.01 10.90
N ILE A 31 -9.04 -4.12 9.94
CA ILE A 31 -9.62 -4.53 8.65
C ILE A 31 -8.62 -5.37 7.87
N LEU A 32 -7.37 -4.95 7.81
CA LEU A 32 -6.35 -5.69 7.10
C LEU A 32 -6.12 -7.06 7.72
N HIS A 33 -6.14 -7.15 9.03
CA HIS A 33 -5.99 -8.43 9.73
C HIS A 33 -7.08 -9.41 9.31
N ARG A 34 -8.32 -8.96 9.17
CA ARG A 34 -9.42 -9.81 8.69
C ARG A 34 -9.19 -10.30 7.27
N ASN A 35 -8.44 -9.54 6.48
CA ASN A 35 -8.13 -9.91 5.10
C ASN A 35 -6.84 -10.71 4.99
N GLY A 36 -6.33 -11.20 6.09
CA GLY A 36 -5.14 -12.05 6.09
C GLY A 36 -3.82 -11.33 6.24
N TRP A 37 -3.83 -10.02 6.44
CA TRP A 37 -2.60 -9.27 6.63
C TRP A 37 -2.03 -9.52 8.02
N THR A 38 -0.70 -9.61 8.09
CA THR A 38 0.03 -9.65 9.35
C THR A 38 1.08 -8.55 9.35
N ARG A 39 1.73 -8.37 10.49
CA ARG A 39 2.81 -7.42 10.64
C ARG A 39 3.93 -7.66 9.62
N ASP A 40 4.13 -8.90 9.22
CA ASP A 40 5.21 -9.29 8.34
C ASP A 40 4.78 -9.54 6.90
N SER A 41 3.56 -9.12 6.53
CA SER A 41 3.06 -9.32 5.17
C SER A 41 3.91 -8.59 4.13
N ILE A 42 4.41 -7.42 4.48
CA ILE A 42 5.34 -6.66 3.63
C ILE A 42 6.59 -6.39 4.46
N LYS A 43 7.75 -6.66 3.88
CA LYS A 43 9.04 -6.47 4.57
C LYS A 43 9.94 -5.58 3.75
N PRO A 44 10.89 -4.88 4.39
CA PRO A 44 11.90 -4.13 3.67
C PRO A 44 12.60 -5.03 2.64
N GLY A 45 12.77 -4.51 1.42
CA GLY A 45 13.36 -5.26 0.33
C GLY A 45 12.36 -5.98 -0.55
N ASP A 46 11.10 -6.08 -0.16
CA ASP A 46 10.08 -6.68 -1.00
C ASP A 46 9.84 -5.82 -2.24
N HIS A 47 9.70 -6.47 -3.38
CA HIS A 47 9.32 -5.81 -4.63
C HIS A 47 7.83 -5.99 -4.82
N ILE A 48 7.08 -4.88 -4.77
CA ILE A 48 5.62 -4.92 -4.78
C ILE A 48 5.07 -3.88 -5.76
N THR A 49 3.86 -4.13 -6.22
CA THR A 49 3.07 -3.17 -6.98
C THR A 49 1.82 -2.87 -6.17
N VAL A 50 1.64 -1.60 -5.84
CA VAL A 50 0.49 -1.16 -5.04
C VAL A 50 -0.47 -0.39 -5.92
N THR A 51 -1.73 -0.80 -5.90
CA THR A 51 -2.80 -0.06 -6.57
C THR A 51 -3.37 0.95 -5.59
N LEU A 52 -3.39 2.22 -5.98
CA LEU A 52 -3.81 3.29 -5.08
C LEU A 52 -4.49 4.42 -5.86
N VAL A 53 -5.13 5.31 -5.10
CA VAL A 53 -5.64 6.57 -5.62
C VAL A 53 -4.65 7.65 -5.22
N PRO A 54 -4.00 8.32 -6.19
CA PRO A 54 -3.01 9.32 -5.87
C PRO A 54 -3.61 10.63 -5.37
N ALA A 55 -2.82 11.40 -4.65
CA ALA A 55 -3.23 12.73 -4.20
C ALA A 55 -3.41 13.66 -5.40
N LYS A 56 -4.43 14.50 -5.35
CA LYS A 56 -4.71 15.46 -6.42
C LYS A 56 -3.61 16.48 -6.60
N SER A 57 -2.84 16.74 -5.56
CA SER A 57 -1.74 17.70 -5.60
C SER A 57 -0.56 17.24 -6.45
N GLY A 58 -0.50 15.96 -6.78
CA GLY A 58 0.67 15.38 -7.44
C GLY A 58 1.78 15.00 -6.48
N ALA A 59 1.60 15.20 -5.18
CA ALA A 59 2.58 14.73 -4.19
C ALA A 59 2.67 13.20 -4.20
N PRO A 60 3.83 12.63 -3.80
CA PRO A 60 4.02 11.18 -3.83
C PRO A 60 3.34 10.50 -2.63
N VAL A 61 2.05 10.69 -2.53
CA VAL A 61 1.20 10.10 -1.49
C VAL A 61 -0.08 9.60 -2.14
N GLY A 62 -0.71 8.61 -1.52
CA GLY A 62 -1.96 8.09 -2.03
C GLY A 62 -2.67 7.23 -1.01
N PHE A 63 -3.85 6.77 -1.41
CA PHE A 63 -4.69 5.92 -0.56
C PHE A 63 -5.00 4.61 -1.29
N ALA A 64 -4.65 3.50 -0.65
CA ALA A 64 -4.98 2.16 -1.14
C ALA A 64 -6.10 1.63 -0.26
N GLY A 65 -7.32 1.79 -0.71
CA GLY A 65 -8.49 1.57 0.11
C GLY A 65 -9.35 0.39 -0.29
N GLU A 66 -10.59 0.48 0.14
CA GLU A 66 -11.50 -0.66 0.21
C GLU A 66 -11.98 -1.20 -1.13
N LYS A 67 -11.97 -0.41 -2.19
CA LYS A 67 -12.56 -0.88 -3.45
C LYS A 67 -11.54 -1.52 -4.38
N THR A 68 -10.39 -0.90 -4.52
CA THR A 68 -9.41 -1.31 -5.51
C THR A 68 -8.02 -1.52 -4.95
N GLY A 69 -7.82 -1.18 -3.68
CA GLY A 69 -6.50 -1.31 -3.07
C GLY A 69 -6.02 -2.74 -3.02
N LYS A 70 -4.81 -2.95 -3.50
CA LYS A 70 -4.18 -4.26 -3.44
C LYS A 70 -2.68 -4.12 -3.58
N VAL A 71 -1.98 -5.13 -3.10
CA VAL A 71 -0.53 -5.26 -3.23
C VAL A 71 -0.26 -6.56 -3.97
N VAL A 72 0.49 -6.48 -5.06
CA VAL A 72 0.91 -7.65 -5.82
C VAL A 72 2.41 -7.83 -5.64
N PHE A 73 2.80 -9.03 -5.27
CA PHE A 73 4.21 -9.38 -5.05
C PHE A 73 4.83 -9.98 -6.32
N ASP A 74 6.16 -10.07 -6.35
CA ASP A 74 6.87 -10.60 -7.51
C ASP A 74 6.50 -12.04 -7.86
N ASP A 75 6.12 -12.83 -6.86
CA ASP A 75 5.71 -14.23 -7.09
C ASP A 75 4.26 -14.34 -7.56
N GLY A 76 3.58 -13.21 -7.68
CA GLY A 76 2.20 -13.16 -8.17
C GLY A 76 1.14 -13.22 -7.10
N HIS A 77 1.49 -13.47 -5.82
CA HIS A 77 0.43 -13.49 -4.82
C HIS A 77 -0.05 -12.07 -4.52
N VAL A 78 -1.28 -11.95 -4.07
CA VAL A 78 -1.96 -10.67 -3.92
C VAL A 78 -2.51 -10.55 -2.50
N LEU A 79 -2.27 -9.39 -1.88
CA LEU A 79 -2.95 -9.00 -0.65
C LEU A 79 -3.95 -7.90 -0.98
N ARG A 80 -5.19 -8.12 -0.64
CA ARG A 80 -6.26 -7.16 -0.92
C ARG A 80 -6.56 -6.31 0.30
N MET A 81 -7.06 -5.11 0.05
CA MET A 81 -7.45 -4.15 1.08
C MET A 81 -8.94 -3.89 1.09
N ASP A 82 -9.68 -4.54 0.20
CA ASP A 82 -11.12 -4.37 0.13
C ASP A 82 -11.80 -4.98 1.36
N LEU A 83 -12.92 -4.38 1.73
CA LEU A 83 -13.73 -4.88 2.83
C LEU A 83 -14.42 -6.16 2.44
N ARG A 84 -14.57 -7.05 3.42
CA ARG A 84 -15.29 -8.31 3.26
C ARG A 84 -16.47 -8.39 4.21
#